data_289643786b8259dd486abf1b2f1450b7
#
_entry.id   289643786b8259dd486abf1b2f1450b7
#
_cell.length_a   1.000
_cell.length_b   1.000
_cell.length_c   1.000
_cell.angle_alpha   90.00
_cell.angle_beta   90.00
_cell.angle_gamma   90.00
#
_symmetry.space_group_name_H-M   'P 1'
#
loop_
_entity.id
_entity.type
_entity.pdbx_description
1 polymer ?
#
loop_
_entity_poly.entity_id
_entity_poly.type
_entity_poly.pdbx_seq_one_letter_code
_entity_poly.pdbx_strand_id
1 'polypeptide(L)'
;MAAGALRSKVGLALAGGGPVGGIYEVGAMAALDEALEGADFNEFDFFVGVSSGSIIAAALANGLRADTLARMLVENDTDEVFDPEILLRPAFGEYFKRARSVPPLLWSSLRYYFSDPWHLGLFESFQRLSHALPAGVFDNAGIDQLLRKLFSSAGRSNDFRQLKHKLFLVATDLDSGESVAFGGAGHDDVPISLAVQASAALPGLFPPVKING
;
A
#
# COMPACT_ATOMS: atom_id res chain seq x y z
N MET A 1 -23.08 23.87 -34.24
CA MET A 1 -22.25 23.72 -33.02
C MET A 1 -22.35 22.26 -32.61
N ALA A 2 -21.32 21.48 -32.84
CA ALA A 2 -21.30 20.08 -32.44
C ALA A 2 -21.15 20.06 -30.91
N ALA A 3 -22.15 19.49 -30.22
CA ALA A 3 -22.06 19.19 -28.81
C ALA A 3 -20.85 18.23 -28.64
N GLY A 4 -19.79 18.71 -28.00
CA GLY A 4 -18.66 17.88 -27.67
C GLY A 4 -19.15 16.68 -26.88
N ALA A 5 -18.98 15.47 -27.43
CA ALA A 5 -19.27 14.24 -26.69
C ALA A 5 -18.47 14.28 -25.40
N LEU A 6 -19.16 14.26 -24.25
CA LEU A 6 -18.54 14.14 -22.96
C LEU A 6 -17.76 12.83 -22.96
N ARG A 7 -16.43 12.92 -23.02
CA ARG A 7 -15.55 11.74 -22.87
C ARG A 7 -15.87 11.10 -21.53
N SER A 8 -16.26 9.85 -21.50
CA SER A 8 -16.43 9.10 -20.27
C SER A 8 -15.08 9.04 -19.54
N LYS A 9 -15.08 9.36 -18.25
CA LYS A 9 -13.88 9.23 -17.41
C LYS A 9 -13.66 7.77 -17.09
N VAL A 10 -12.41 7.36 -17.13
CA VAL A 10 -11.99 6.01 -16.77
C VAL A 10 -11.09 6.08 -15.54
N GLY A 11 -11.35 5.23 -14.58
CA GLY A 11 -10.55 5.12 -13.37
C GLY A 11 -10.14 3.68 -13.07
N LEU A 12 -9.05 3.53 -12.34
CA LEU A 12 -8.53 2.25 -11.89
C LEU A 12 -8.57 2.20 -10.36
N ALA A 13 -9.21 1.16 -9.81
CA ALA A 13 -9.21 0.90 -8.38
C ALA A 13 -8.45 -0.40 -8.10
N LEU A 14 -7.47 -0.32 -7.20
CA LEU A 14 -6.58 -1.38 -6.80
C LEU A 14 -6.79 -1.69 -5.31
N ALA A 15 -7.07 -2.95 -5.01
CA ALA A 15 -7.42 -3.40 -3.67
C ALA A 15 -6.18 -3.71 -2.81
N GLY A 16 -6.38 -3.92 -1.51
CA GLY A 16 -5.36 -4.45 -0.64
C GLY A 16 -5.25 -5.98 -0.77
N GLY A 17 -4.07 -6.52 -0.50
CA GLY A 17 -3.84 -7.96 -0.53
C GLY A 17 -2.44 -8.36 -0.04
N GLY A 18 -1.72 -7.44 0.58
CA GLY A 18 -0.32 -7.64 0.96
C GLY A 18 0.58 -7.87 -0.27
N PRO A 19 1.79 -8.42 -0.08
CA PRO A 19 2.73 -8.65 -1.19
C PRO A 19 2.17 -9.56 -2.28
N VAL A 20 1.45 -10.62 -1.90
CA VAL A 20 0.84 -11.57 -2.85
C VAL A 20 -0.26 -10.91 -3.68
N GLY A 21 -1.10 -10.08 -3.03
CA GLY A 21 -2.11 -9.30 -3.73
C GLY A 21 -1.50 -8.32 -4.73
N GLY A 22 -0.43 -7.64 -4.34
CA GLY A 22 0.29 -6.73 -5.24
C GLY A 22 0.86 -7.43 -6.47
N ILE A 23 1.47 -8.61 -6.30
CA ILE A 23 1.95 -9.42 -7.43
C ILE A 23 0.80 -9.84 -8.36
N TYR A 24 -0.34 -10.26 -7.77
CA TYR A 24 -1.52 -10.61 -8.55
C TYR A 24 -2.05 -9.41 -9.36
N GLU A 25 -2.17 -8.23 -8.73
CA GLU A 25 -2.64 -7.01 -9.39
C GLU A 25 -1.75 -6.59 -10.55
N VAL A 26 -0.43 -6.63 -10.35
CA VAL A 26 0.54 -6.30 -11.41
C VAL A 26 0.45 -7.31 -12.56
N GLY A 27 0.32 -8.60 -12.25
CA GLY A 27 0.12 -9.62 -13.27
C GLY A 27 -1.20 -9.44 -14.05
N ALA A 28 -2.28 -9.10 -13.36
CA ALA A 28 -3.57 -8.80 -14.00
C ALA A 28 -3.50 -7.57 -14.91
N MET A 29 -2.78 -6.52 -14.49
CA MET A 29 -2.58 -5.32 -15.30
C MET A 29 -1.71 -5.61 -16.55
N ALA A 30 -0.65 -6.40 -16.39
CA ALA A 30 0.18 -6.81 -17.53
C ALA A 30 -0.65 -7.59 -18.57
N ALA A 31 -1.48 -8.53 -18.11
CA ALA A 31 -2.38 -9.28 -18.99
C ALA A 31 -3.43 -8.38 -19.66
N LEU A 32 -3.95 -7.38 -18.98
CA LEU A 32 -4.88 -6.42 -19.55
C LEU A 32 -4.20 -5.47 -20.54
N ASP A 33 -2.96 -5.06 -20.28
CA ASP A 33 -2.15 -4.23 -21.19
C ASP A 33 -1.90 -4.97 -22.53
N GLU A 34 -1.68 -6.28 -22.48
CA GLU A 34 -1.55 -7.12 -23.68
C GLU A 34 -2.89 -7.34 -24.40
N ALA A 35 -4.00 -7.46 -23.66
CA ALA A 35 -5.29 -7.81 -24.21
C ALA A 35 -6.08 -6.63 -24.76
N LEU A 36 -5.84 -5.41 -24.26
CA LEU A 36 -6.62 -4.22 -24.59
C LEU A 36 -5.84 -3.30 -25.54
N GLU A 37 -6.08 -3.46 -26.83
CA GLU A 37 -5.47 -2.57 -27.84
C GLU A 37 -5.87 -1.11 -27.61
N GLY A 38 -4.86 -0.23 -27.47
CA GLY A 38 -5.04 1.21 -27.34
C GLY A 38 -5.42 1.66 -25.91
N ALA A 39 -5.43 0.78 -24.92
CA ALA A 39 -5.54 1.16 -23.53
C ALA A 39 -4.14 1.51 -22.98
N ASP A 40 -3.99 2.71 -22.42
CA ASP A 40 -2.81 3.11 -21.66
C ASP A 40 -3.24 3.36 -20.22
N PHE A 41 -2.81 2.51 -19.31
CA PHE A 41 -3.16 2.63 -17.89
C PHE A 41 -2.66 3.94 -17.28
N ASN A 42 -1.59 4.53 -17.79
CA ASN A 42 -1.07 5.81 -17.32
C ASN A 42 -1.90 7.01 -17.77
N GLU A 43 -2.83 6.84 -18.73
CA GLU A 43 -3.73 7.88 -19.24
C GLU A 43 -5.14 7.81 -18.62
N PHE A 44 -5.35 6.98 -17.59
CA PHE A 44 -6.63 6.94 -16.87
C PHE A 44 -6.84 8.23 -16.07
N ASP A 45 -8.09 8.69 -15.98
CA ASP A 45 -8.44 9.98 -15.37
C ASP A 45 -8.17 10.01 -13.87
N PHE A 46 -8.29 8.87 -13.17
CA PHE A 46 -8.03 8.77 -11.75
C PHE A 46 -7.64 7.36 -11.31
N PHE A 47 -6.90 7.30 -10.22
CA PHE A 47 -6.43 6.08 -9.56
C PHE A 47 -6.90 6.06 -8.11
N VAL A 48 -7.30 4.88 -7.64
CA VAL A 48 -7.61 4.62 -6.24
C VAL A 48 -6.81 3.42 -5.78
N GLY A 49 -6.12 3.52 -4.65
CA GLY A 49 -5.34 2.43 -4.11
C GLY A 49 -5.53 2.23 -2.61
N VAL A 50 -5.49 0.96 -2.19
CA VAL A 50 -5.56 0.56 -0.77
C VAL A 50 -4.42 -0.42 -0.49
N SER A 51 -3.65 -0.22 0.59
CA SER A 51 -2.58 -1.13 1.02
C SER A 51 -1.56 -1.42 -0.11
N SER A 52 -1.36 -2.68 -0.52
CA SER A 52 -0.50 -3.02 -1.66
C SER A 52 -0.91 -2.31 -2.95
N GLY A 53 -2.21 -2.20 -3.20
CA GLY A 53 -2.75 -1.46 -4.34
C GLY A 53 -2.46 0.05 -4.28
N SER A 54 -2.19 0.62 -3.09
CA SER A 54 -1.76 2.01 -2.96
C SER A 54 -0.38 2.26 -3.56
N ILE A 55 0.53 1.30 -3.41
CA ILE A 55 1.88 1.36 -4.01
C ILE A 55 1.77 1.39 -5.53
N ILE A 56 0.96 0.48 -6.08
CA ILE A 56 0.79 0.33 -7.52
C ILE A 56 0.06 1.53 -8.12
N ALA A 57 -1.04 1.98 -7.48
CA ALA A 57 -1.78 3.17 -7.90
C ALA A 57 -0.89 4.42 -7.92
N ALA A 58 -0.07 4.61 -6.88
CA ALA A 58 0.87 5.73 -6.80
C ALA A 58 1.97 5.66 -7.87
N ALA A 59 2.44 4.47 -8.18
CA ALA A 59 3.44 4.24 -9.23
C ALA A 59 2.87 4.54 -10.62
N LEU A 60 1.67 4.04 -10.94
CA LEU A 60 0.99 4.33 -12.21
C LEU A 60 0.67 5.81 -12.37
N ALA A 61 0.14 6.46 -11.33
CA ALA A 61 -0.15 7.91 -11.34
C ALA A 61 1.12 8.76 -11.52
N ASN A 62 2.29 8.23 -11.15
CA ASN A 62 3.61 8.81 -11.38
C ASN A 62 4.23 8.40 -12.74
N GLY A 63 3.47 7.75 -13.62
CA GLY A 63 3.90 7.40 -14.98
C GLY A 63 4.74 6.13 -15.08
N LEU A 64 4.84 5.30 -14.02
CA LEU A 64 5.43 3.97 -14.17
C LEU A 64 4.47 3.06 -14.94
N ARG A 65 4.97 2.33 -15.90
CA ARG A 65 4.17 1.41 -16.71
C ARG A 65 3.96 0.07 -16.01
N ALA A 66 2.87 -0.61 -16.35
CA ALA A 66 2.53 -1.92 -15.77
C ALA A 66 3.63 -2.96 -16.04
N ASP A 67 4.22 -2.97 -17.22
CA ASP A 67 5.35 -3.85 -17.57
C ASP A 67 6.60 -3.58 -16.74
N THR A 68 6.87 -2.32 -16.43
CA THR A 68 7.99 -1.92 -15.58
C THR A 68 7.76 -2.38 -14.14
N LEU A 69 6.52 -2.22 -13.63
CA LEU A 69 6.15 -2.71 -12.30
C LEU A 69 6.24 -4.23 -12.21
N ALA A 70 5.85 -4.96 -13.27
CA ALA A 70 5.99 -6.41 -13.33
C ALA A 70 7.46 -6.84 -13.22
N ARG A 71 8.34 -6.20 -13.97
CA ARG A 71 9.80 -6.48 -13.90
C ARG A 71 10.38 -6.14 -12.52
N MET A 72 10.00 -5.01 -11.94
CA MET A 72 10.47 -4.61 -10.61
C MET A 72 10.05 -5.60 -9.52
N LEU A 73 8.81 -6.09 -9.55
CA LEU A 73 8.24 -6.94 -8.49
C LEU A 73 8.52 -8.43 -8.70
N VAL A 74 8.68 -8.89 -9.93
CA VAL A 74 8.80 -10.33 -10.26
C VAL A 74 10.22 -10.71 -10.63
N GLU A 75 10.93 -9.88 -11.39
CA GLU A 75 12.23 -10.23 -11.96
C GLU A 75 13.41 -9.71 -11.15
N ASN A 76 13.20 -8.77 -10.22
CA ASN A 76 14.27 -8.08 -9.48
C ASN A 76 15.35 -7.45 -10.41
N ASP A 77 14.98 -7.16 -11.66
CA ASP A 77 15.89 -6.77 -12.74
C ASP A 77 15.82 -5.28 -13.04
N THR A 78 16.02 -4.45 -12.02
CA THR A 78 16.16 -3.01 -12.24
C THR A 78 17.20 -2.42 -11.30
N ASP A 79 17.97 -1.44 -11.78
CA ASP A 79 18.89 -0.61 -10.96
C ASP A 79 18.13 0.17 -9.85
N GLU A 80 16.80 0.29 -9.97
CA GLU A 80 15.90 0.81 -8.95
C GLU A 80 15.30 -0.38 -8.16
N VAL A 81 16.08 -0.90 -7.23
CA VAL A 81 15.73 -2.09 -6.43
C VAL A 81 14.48 -1.81 -5.58
N PHE A 82 13.34 -2.35 -6.00
CA PHE A 82 12.26 -2.64 -5.08
C PHE A 82 12.64 -3.93 -4.35
N ASP A 83 13.34 -3.80 -3.23
CA ASP A 83 13.69 -4.92 -2.38
C ASP A 83 12.47 -5.32 -1.53
N PRO A 84 11.77 -6.42 -1.83
CA PRO A 84 10.63 -6.88 -1.03
C PRO A 84 11.01 -7.16 0.43
N GLU A 85 12.28 -7.39 0.72
CA GLU A 85 12.78 -7.58 2.07
C GLU A 85 12.65 -6.32 2.92
N ILE A 86 12.57 -5.13 2.29
CA ILE A 86 12.31 -3.87 3.01
C ILE A 86 10.94 -3.92 3.71
N LEU A 87 9.96 -4.61 3.13
CA LEU A 87 8.63 -4.81 3.73
C LEU A 87 8.64 -5.82 4.88
N LEU A 88 9.66 -6.65 4.96
CA LEU A 88 9.77 -7.76 5.92
C LEU A 88 10.91 -7.56 6.91
N ARG A 89 11.55 -6.38 6.95
CA ARG A 89 12.60 -6.11 7.94
C ARG A 89 12.01 -6.15 9.34
N PRO A 90 12.38 -7.16 10.14
CA PRO A 90 11.91 -7.22 11.53
C PRO A 90 12.45 -6.01 12.27
N ALA A 91 11.61 -5.34 13.03
CA ALA A 91 11.99 -4.23 13.90
C ALA A 91 12.82 -4.72 15.11
N PHE A 92 13.90 -5.47 14.87
CA PHE A 92 14.71 -6.10 15.91
C PHE A 92 15.24 -5.13 16.98
N GLY A 93 15.47 -3.87 16.61
CA GLY A 93 15.97 -2.87 17.56
C GLY A 93 14.98 -2.50 18.67
N GLU A 94 13.69 -2.51 18.39
CA GLU A 94 12.65 -2.27 19.39
C GLU A 94 12.24 -3.54 20.15
N TYR A 95 12.38 -4.71 19.52
CA TYR A 95 12.02 -5.99 20.11
C TYR A 95 12.85 -6.32 21.36
N PHE A 96 14.15 -6.06 21.33
CA PHE A 96 15.02 -6.36 22.48
C PHE A 96 14.70 -5.53 23.72
N LYS A 97 14.19 -4.31 23.55
CA LYS A 97 13.76 -3.46 24.66
C LYS A 97 12.39 -3.87 25.22
N ARG A 98 11.51 -4.44 24.42
CA ARG A 98 10.13 -4.83 24.80
C ARG A 98 9.93 -6.31 25.09
N ALA A 99 10.82 -7.18 24.64
CA ALA A 99 10.74 -8.64 24.88
C ALA A 99 10.72 -9.00 26.39
N ARG A 100 11.13 -8.09 27.26
CA ARG A 100 11.10 -8.25 28.71
C ARG A 100 9.69 -8.08 29.32
N SER A 101 8.71 -7.62 28.54
CA SER A 101 7.36 -7.29 29.02
C SER A 101 6.23 -7.99 28.24
N VAL A 102 6.54 -9.01 27.44
CA VAL A 102 5.52 -9.78 26.70
C VAL A 102 4.79 -10.70 27.70
N PRO A 103 3.48 -10.45 27.99
CA PRO A 103 2.74 -11.30 28.91
C PRO A 103 2.59 -12.73 28.36
N PRO A 104 2.50 -13.75 29.22
CA PRO A 104 2.27 -15.16 28.83
C PRO A 104 0.99 -15.39 28.01
N LEU A 105 0.08 -14.40 27.96
CA LEU A 105 -1.13 -14.38 27.15
C LEU A 105 -0.87 -14.42 25.64
N LEU A 106 0.27 -13.90 25.16
CA LEU A 106 0.67 -14.01 23.75
C LEU A 106 1.01 -15.44 23.35
N TRP A 107 1.64 -16.17 24.24
CA TRP A 107 1.99 -17.58 23.98
C TRP A 107 0.76 -18.46 23.90
N SER A 108 -0.27 -18.20 24.73
CA SER A 108 -1.53 -18.95 24.67
C SER A 108 -2.33 -18.65 23.40
N SER A 109 -2.35 -17.41 22.93
CA SER A 109 -3.03 -17.00 21.69
C SER A 109 -2.36 -17.58 20.45
N LEU A 110 -1.03 -17.61 20.44
CA LEU A 110 -0.26 -18.22 19.34
C LEU A 110 -0.45 -19.74 19.29
N ARG A 111 -0.47 -20.38 20.46
CA ARG A 111 -0.74 -21.83 20.56
C ARG A 111 -2.15 -22.19 20.09
N TYR A 112 -3.13 -21.33 20.35
CA TYR A 112 -4.51 -21.53 19.90
C TYR A 112 -4.64 -21.35 18.38
N TYR A 113 -3.94 -20.38 17.78
CA TYR A 113 -3.90 -20.16 16.34
C TYR A 113 -3.32 -21.37 15.58
N PHE A 114 -2.28 -22.00 16.12
CA PHE A 114 -1.66 -23.20 15.49
C PHE A 114 -2.47 -24.48 15.70
N SER A 115 -3.48 -24.48 16.59
CA SER A 115 -4.29 -25.70 16.85
C SER A 115 -5.53 -25.83 15.96
N ASP A 116 -5.99 -24.75 15.29
CA ASP A 116 -7.17 -24.86 14.40
C ASP A 116 -7.11 -23.83 13.23
N PRO A 117 -6.29 -24.09 12.18
CA PRO A 117 -6.06 -23.14 11.09
C PRO A 117 -7.21 -23.08 10.06
N TRP A 118 -8.25 -23.95 10.14
CA TRP A 118 -9.20 -24.14 9.06
C TRP A 118 -10.59 -23.51 9.27
N HIS A 119 -10.92 -23.04 10.46
CA HIS A 119 -12.27 -22.55 10.79
C HIS A 119 -12.39 -21.05 11.11
N LEU A 120 -11.29 -20.32 11.21
CA LEU A 120 -11.32 -18.88 11.44
C LEU A 120 -10.95 -18.16 10.15
N GLY A 121 -11.87 -17.35 9.63
CA GLY A 121 -11.58 -16.42 8.53
C GLY A 121 -10.36 -15.56 8.90
N LEU A 122 -9.45 -15.34 7.97
CA LEU A 122 -8.21 -14.54 8.18
C LEU A 122 -8.50 -13.20 8.85
N PHE A 123 -9.66 -12.60 8.57
CA PHE A 123 -10.07 -11.32 9.12
C PHE A 123 -10.45 -11.38 10.61
N GLU A 124 -11.17 -12.43 11.05
CA GLU A 124 -11.53 -12.59 12.47
C GLU A 124 -10.34 -12.96 13.35
N SER A 125 -9.45 -13.80 12.83
CA SER A 125 -8.19 -14.14 13.48
C SER A 125 -7.31 -12.88 13.65
N PHE A 126 -7.37 -11.99 12.67
CA PHE A 126 -6.61 -10.75 12.67
C PHE A 126 -7.15 -9.72 13.67
N GLN A 127 -8.48 -9.55 13.80
CA GLN A 127 -9.08 -8.68 14.80
C GLN A 127 -8.78 -9.12 16.24
N ARG A 128 -8.74 -10.42 16.51
CA ARG A 128 -8.37 -10.93 17.84
C ARG A 128 -6.88 -10.77 18.13
N LEU A 129 -6.04 -10.90 17.11
CA LEU A 129 -4.61 -10.73 17.23
C LEU A 129 -4.21 -9.27 17.45
N SER A 130 -4.93 -8.30 16.88
CA SER A 130 -4.67 -6.87 17.05
C SER A 130 -4.77 -6.38 18.49
N HIS A 131 -5.60 -7.02 19.32
CA HIS A 131 -5.70 -6.72 20.75
C HIS A 131 -4.58 -7.35 21.61
N ALA A 132 -3.85 -8.33 21.08
CA ALA A 132 -2.84 -9.09 21.81
C ALA A 132 -1.40 -8.77 21.37
N LEU A 133 -1.21 -8.13 20.22
CA LEU A 133 0.11 -7.79 19.71
C LEU A 133 0.50 -6.36 20.10
N PRO A 134 1.76 -6.14 20.55
CA PRO A 134 2.29 -4.78 20.64
C PRO A 134 2.26 -4.13 19.25
N ALA A 135 1.97 -2.83 19.20
CA ALA A 135 1.90 -2.06 17.96
C ALA A 135 3.17 -2.27 17.12
N GLY A 136 3.04 -3.07 16.04
CA GLY A 136 4.06 -3.27 15.02
C GLY A 136 5.14 -4.31 15.32
N VAL A 137 5.04 -5.45 14.63
CA VAL A 137 6.07 -6.51 14.59
C VAL A 137 7.17 -6.12 13.61
N PHE A 138 6.83 -5.36 12.56
CA PHE A 138 7.72 -4.94 11.49
C PHE A 138 7.76 -3.42 11.37
N ASP A 139 8.87 -2.89 10.90
CA ASP A 139 9.02 -1.47 10.59
C ASP A 139 8.63 -1.23 9.12
N ASN A 140 7.64 -0.38 8.89
CA ASN A 140 7.22 0.03 7.56
C ASN A 140 7.81 1.39 7.10
N ALA A 141 8.69 2.00 7.89
CA ALA A 141 9.34 3.27 7.52
C ALA A 141 10.18 3.12 6.23
N GLY A 142 10.64 1.90 5.94
CA GLY A 142 11.32 1.59 4.68
C GLY A 142 10.47 1.84 3.45
N ILE A 143 9.14 1.70 3.55
CA ILE A 143 8.19 1.98 2.44
C ILE A 143 8.23 3.47 2.10
N ASP A 144 8.07 4.35 3.10
CA ASP A 144 8.12 5.81 2.88
C ASP A 144 9.47 6.22 2.27
N GLN A 145 10.59 5.73 2.82
CA GLN A 145 11.92 6.07 2.33
C GLN A 145 12.14 5.66 0.87
N LEU A 146 11.75 4.43 0.52
CA LEU A 146 11.87 3.91 -0.83
C LEU A 146 11.02 4.72 -1.82
N LEU A 147 9.74 4.91 -1.48
CA LEU A 147 8.80 5.63 -2.36
C LEU A 147 9.14 7.12 -2.45
N ARG A 148 9.63 7.73 -1.37
CA ARG A 148 10.13 9.11 -1.40
C ARG A 148 11.27 9.25 -2.39
N LYS A 149 12.23 8.32 -2.38
CA LYS A 149 13.32 8.30 -3.35
C LYS A 149 12.81 8.12 -4.77
N LEU A 150 11.91 7.15 -4.98
CA LEU A 150 11.33 6.84 -6.28
C LEU A 150 10.54 8.03 -6.86
N PHE A 151 9.70 8.68 -6.05
CA PHE A 151 8.85 9.80 -6.47
C PHE A 151 9.58 11.16 -6.49
N SER A 152 10.80 11.24 -5.98
CA SER A 152 11.67 12.42 -6.11
C SER A 152 12.55 12.38 -7.35
N SER A 153 12.50 11.33 -8.16
CA SER A 153 13.24 11.23 -9.41
C SER A 153 12.60 12.10 -10.51
N ALA A 154 13.39 12.41 -11.53
CA ALA A 154 12.97 13.31 -12.62
C ALA A 154 11.67 12.83 -13.29
N GLY A 155 10.72 13.73 -13.46
CA GLY A 155 9.42 13.45 -14.08
C GLY A 155 8.37 12.83 -13.15
N ARG A 156 8.71 12.63 -11.87
CA ARG A 156 7.79 12.10 -10.83
C ARG A 156 7.55 13.12 -9.73
N SER A 157 6.53 12.91 -8.90
CA SER A 157 6.21 13.77 -7.77
C SER A 157 5.74 12.99 -6.56
N ASN A 158 6.19 13.40 -5.37
CA ASN A 158 5.67 12.94 -4.08
C ASN A 158 4.54 13.83 -3.53
N ASP A 159 3.96 14.69 -4.37
CA ASP A 159 2.86 15.61 -4.04
C ASP A 159 1.65 15.31 -4.96
N PHE A 160 0.50 14.97 -4.36
CA PHE A 160 -0.74 14.68 -5.09
C PHE A 160 -1.15 15.79 -6.05
N ARG A 161 -0.92 17.05 -5.70
CA ARG A 161 -1.31 18.25 -6.46
C ARG A 161 -0.49 18.46 -7.73
N GLN A 162 0.65 17.79 -7.83
CA GLN A 162 1.57 17.87 -8.97
C GLN A 162 1.41 16.72 -9.95
N LEU A 163 0.57 15.73 -9.63
CA LEU A 163 0.29 14.62 -10.53
C LEU A 163 -0.56 15.06 -11.71
N LYS A 164 -0.30 14.47 -12.88
CA LYS A 164 -1.10 14.68 -14.11
C LYS A 164 -2.54 14.19 -13.92
N HIS A 165 -2.72 13.06 -13.28
CA HIS A 165 -3.99 12.39 -13.03
C HIS A 165 -4.28 12.33 -11.53
N LYS A 166 -5.55 12.27 -11.17
CA LYS A 166 -5.95 12.24 -9.75
C LYS A 166 -5.60 10.89 -9.13
N LEU A 167 -4.99 10.94 -7.97
CA LEU A 167 -4.68 9.78 -7.15
C LEU A 167 -5.39 9.91 -5.80
N PHE A 168 -6.06 8.83 -5.38
CA PHE A 168 -6.65 8.69 -4.06
C PHE A 168 -6.07 7.46 -3.38
N LEU A 169 -5.50 7.64 -2.20
CA LEU A 169 -4.99 6.56 -1.37
C LEU A 169 -5.83 6.47 -0.10
N VAL A 170 -6.40 5.30 0.15
CA VAL A 170 -7.35 5.13 1.26
C VAL A 170 -6.67 4.43 2.42
N ALA A 171 -6.80 5.03 3.61
CA ALA A 171 -6.40 4.44 4.88
C ALA A 171 -7.54 4.55 5.89
N THR A 172 -7.37 3.93 7.06
CA THR A 172 -8.31 4.06 8.17
C THR A 172 -7.67 4.89 9.28
N ASP A 173 -8.35 5.92 9.70
CA ASP A 173 -8.03 6.66 10.92
C ASP A 173 -8.36 5.77 12.12
N LEU A 174 -7.36 5.45 12.94
CA LEU A 174 -7.53 4.54 14.08
C LEU A 174 -8.23 5.21 15.27
N ASP A 175 -8.23 6.53 15.35
CA ASP A 175 -8.88 7.26 16.45
C ASP A 175 -10.38 7.40 16.21
N SER A 176 -10.81 7.68 14.97
CA SER A 176 -12.21 7.82 14.61
C SER A 176 -12.85 6.55 14.04
N GLY A 177 -12.05 5.64 13.48
CA GLY A 177 -12.51 4.46 12.72
C GLY A 177 -13.01 4.80 11.32
N GLU A 178 -12.88 6.04 10.88
CA GLU A 178 -13.32 6.50 9.56
C GLU A 178 -12.28 6.23 8.47
N SER A 179 -12.75 6.14 7.23
CA SER A 179 -11.85 6.07 6.07
C SER A 179 -11.38 7.46 5.69
N VAL A 180 -10.07 7.60 5.47
CA VAL A 180 -9.43 8.83 4.97
C VAL A 180 -8.96 8.59 3.55
N ALA A 181 -9.35 9.48 2.62
CA ALA A 181 -8.90 9.46 1.23
C ALA A 181 -7.85 10.56 1.02
N PHE A 182 -6.57 10.21 1.09
CA PHE A 182 -5.47 11.10 0.74
C PHE A 182 -5.52 11.44 -0.75
N GLY A 183 -5.16 12.68 -1.09
CA GLY A 183 -5.31 13.24 -2.44
C GLY A 183 -6.69 13.85 -2.69
N GLY A 184 -7.62 13.68 -1.75
CA GLY A 184 -8.89 14.40 -1.71
C GLY A 184 -8.77 15.75 -1.01
N ALA A 185 -9.87 16.53 -1.03
CA ALA A 185 -9.92 17.85 -0.40
C ALA A 185 -9.57 17.79 1.09
N GLY A 186 -8.59 18.58 1.53
CA GLY A 186 -8.10 18.63 2.91
C GLY A 186 -7.11 17.54 3.30
N HIS A 187 -6.75 16.64 2.36
CA HIS A 187 -5.77 15.56 2.57
C HIS A 187 -4.81 15.39 1.38
N ASP A 188 -4.66 16.43 0.55
CA ASP A 188 -3.79 16.45 -0.62
C ASP A 188 -2.40 17.05 -0.36
N ASP A 189 -2.17 17.57 0.84
CA ASP A 189 -0.90 18.12 1.32
C ASP A 189 0.03 17.08 1.96
N VAL A 190 -0.48 15.90 2.26
CA VAL A 190 0.31 14.77 2.78
C VAL A 190 1.19 14.20 1.66
N PRO A 191 2.49 13.91 1.89
CA PRO A 191 3.32 13.25 0.88
C PRO A 191 2.74 11.90 0.45
N ILE A 192 2.78 11.61 -0.86
CA ILE A 192 2.25 10.35 -1.42
C ILE A 192 2.90 9.14 -0.74
N SER A 193 4.21 9.16 -0.54
CA SER A 193 4.95 8.07 0.14
C SER A 193 4.45 7.80 1.55
N LEU A 194 4.13 8.86 2.32
CA LEU A 194 3.59 8.76 3.67
C LEU A 194 2.15 8.24 3.67
N ALA A 195 1.34 8.68 2.72
CA ALA A 195 -0.03 8.19 2.54
C ALA A 195 -0.06 6.69 2.16
N VAL A 196 0.87 6.23 1.31
CA VAL A 196 1.07 4.81 1.01
C VAL A 196 1.48 4.04 2.26
N GLN A 197 2.44 4.55 3.03
CA GLN A 197 2.86 3.94 4.29
C GLN A 197 1.69 3.78 5.26
N ALA A 198 0.86 4.82 5.41
CA ALA A 198 -0.33 4.79 6.27
C ALA A 198 -1.37 3.77 5.78
N SER A 199 -1.63 3.72 4.47
CA SER A 199 -2.55 2.77 3.86
C SER A 199 -2.09 1.31 4.01
N ALA A 200 -0.77 1.07 3.98
CA ALA A 200 -0.16 -0.25 4.14
C ALA A 200 0.10 -0.65 5.60
N ALA A 201 -0.13 0.25 6.56
CA ALA A 201 0.12 0.03 7.98
C ALA A 201 -0.96 -0.86 8.61
N LEU A 202 -0.90 -2.16 8.32
CA LEU A 202 -1.84 -3.14 8.85
C LEU A 202 -1.69 -3.25 10.38
N PRO A 203 -2.75 -2.95 11.17
CA PRO A 203 -2.71 -3.02 12.63
C PRO A 203 -2.24 -4.40 13.14
N GLY A 204 -1.35 -4.40 14.12
CA GLY A 204 -0.72 -5.60 14.67
C GLY A 204 0.51 -6.07 13.89
N LEU A 205 0.65 -5.72 12.61
CA LEU A 205 1.82 -6.03 11.81
C LEU A 205 2.79 -4.84 11.77
N PHE A 206 2.26 -3.65 11.55
CA PHE A 206 3.02 -2.41 11.48
C PHE A 206 2.53 -1.37 12.48
N PRO A 207 3.40 -0.48 12.98
CA PRO A 207 2.97 0.63 13.81
C PRO A 207 2.07 1.58 13.00
N PRO A 208 1.09 2.24 13.63
CA PRO A 208 0.30 3.27 12.99
C PRO A 208 1.18 4.46 12.58
N VAL A 209 0.84 5.06 11.46
CA VAL A 209 1.52 6.26 10.95
C VAL A 209 0.83 7.49 11.50
N LYS A 210 1.58 8.38 12.15
CA LYS A 210 1.06 9.66 12.64
C LYS A 210 1.13 10.70 11.53
N ILE A 211 -0.01 11.34 11.24
CA ILE A 211 -0.13 12.40 10.25
C ILE A 211 -0.84 13.59 10.93
N ASN A 212 -0.19 14.74 10.94
CA ASN A 212 -0.69 15.99 11.52
C ASN A 212 -1.03 15.93 13.03
N GLY A 213 -0.32 15.11 13.77
CA GLY A 213 -0.46 14.96 15.23
C GLY A 213 -1.06 13.64 15.60
#